data_2fec01e0859411dbaf41b3d1b7bcc33a
#
_entry.id   2fec01e0859411dbaf41b3d1b7bcc33a
#
_cell.length_a   1.000
_cell.length_b   1.000
_cell.length_c   1.000
_cell.angle_alpha   90.00
_cell.angle_beta   90.00
_cell.angle_gamma   90.00
#
_symmetry.space_group_name_H-M   'P 1'
#
loop_
_entity.id
_entity.type
_entity.pdbx_description
1 polymer ?
#
loop_
_entity_poly.entity_id
_entity_poly.type
_entity_poly.pdbx_seq_one_letter_code
_entity_poly.pdbx_strand_id
1 'polypeptide(L)'
;MWERFSYYGMRALLVLYLVNALKWDTARATNLYGTYTSLAYLTPLFGGYLADRFLGTRRSLVIGGVLIALGHFTLAVQGMVTFYLGLALVIIGTGFFKPNVSTMVGQLYPEGDPRRDGGFTLFYMGINLGAFIAPLICGYLGERVGWHYGFGAAGVGMVLGLCLYLWGRNKYLPGIGFVAARPRANDVSQTAAKSDDDRKRIIALGIVVLFVVAFWAAYDQNGSSMNLFADDDYNAFTTYAPRCQGGPRE
;
A
#
# COMPACT_ATOMS: atom_id res chain seq x y z
N MET A 1 9.12 -2.52 4.09
CA MET A 1 8.75 -3.93 3.86
C MET A 1 7.39 -4.26 4.49
N TRP A 2 7.23 -4.24 5.82
CA TRP A 2 6.02 -4.72 6.53
C TRP A 2 4.72 -3.97 6.19
N GLU A 3 4.75 -2.67 6.01
CA GLU A 3 3.57 -1.92 5.54
C GLU A 3 3.18 -2.31 4.11
N ARG A 4 4.16 -2.55 3.25
CA ARG A 4 3.90 -3.06 1.90
C ARG A 4 3.32 -4.48 1.94
N PHE A 5 3.84 -5.35 2.81
CA PHE A 5 3.24 -6.65 3.08
C PHE A 5 1.76 -6.52 3.47
N SER A 6 1.46 -5.65 4.41
CA SER A 6 0.09 -5.37 4.86
C SER A 6 -0.80 -4.89 3.71
N TYR A 7 -0.34 -3.90 2.94
CA TYR A 7 -1.08 -3.32 1.83
C TYR A 7 -1.36 -4.32 0.70
N TYR A 8 -0.32 -5.01 0.22
CA TYR A 8 -0.47 -5.96 -0.89
C TYR A 8 -1.20 -7.24 -0.47
N GLY A 9 -1.06 -7.67 0.78
CA GLY A 9 -1.82 -8.80 1.33
C GLY A 9 -3.32 -8.54 1.32
N MET A 10 -3.75 -7.39 1.81
CA MET A 10 -5.15 -7.00 1.76
C MET A 10 -5.64 -6.79 0.32
N ARG A 11 -4.83 -6.14 -0.52
CA ARG A 11 -5.17 -5.88 -1.93
C ARG A 11 -5.44 -7.18 -2.70
N ALA A 12 -4.63 -8.22 -2.48
CA ALA A 12 -4.81 -9.52 -3.12
C ALA A 12 -6.12 -10.21 -2.69
N LEU A 13 -6.55 -10.01 -1.45
CA LEU A 13 -7.75 -10.64 -0.90
C LEU A 13 -9.05 -9.89 -1.18
N LEU A 14 -8.99 -8.55 -1.33
CA LEU A 14 -10.18 -7.70 -1.25
C LEU A 14 -11.24 -8.08 -2.29
N VAL A 15 -10.87 -8.19 -3.56
CA VAL A 15 -11.84 -8.49 -4.63
C VAL A 15 -12.35 -9.92 -4.51
N LEU A 16 -11.48 -10.88 -4.22
CA LEU A 16 -11.86 -12.28 -4.04
C LEU A 16 -12.80 -12.46 -2.83
N TYR A 17 -12.55 -11.75 -1.74
CA TYR A 17 -13.44 -11.74 -0.58
C TYR A 17 -14.83 -11.20 -0.93
N LEU A 18 -14.90 -10.10 -1.70
CA LEU A 18 -16.18 -9.50 -2.09
C LEU A 18 -16.99 -10.44 -2.98
N VAL A 19 -16.35 -11.09 -3.94
CA VAL A 19 -17.03 -11.98 -4.89
C VAL A 19 -17.28 -13.34 -4.26
N ASN A 20 -16.29 -13.98 -3.67
CA ASN A 20 -16.38 -15.36 -3.22
C ASN A 20 -17.06 -15.50 -1.85
N ALA A 21 -16.80 -14.59 -0.90
CA ALA A 21 -17.37 -14.65 0.44
C ALA A 21 -18.69 -13.87 0.55
N LEU A 22 -18.71 -12.62 0.09
CA LEU A 22 -19.90 -11.76 0.20
C LEU A 22 -20.88 -11.94 -0.96
N LYS A 23 -20.52 -12.72 -2.00
CA LYS A 23 -21.34 -12.99 -3.17
C LYS A 23 -21.80 -11.73 -3.91
N TRP A 24 -20.93 -10.71 -3.93
CA TRP A 24 -21.20 -9.50 -4.67
C TRP A 24 -21.00 -9.74 -6.17
N ASP A 25 -21.77 -8.98 -6.97
CA ASP A 25 -21.52 -8.86 -8.40
C ASP A 25 -20.12 -8.31 -8.67
N THR A 26 -19.47 -8.82 -9.71
CA THR A 26 -18.11 -8.46 -10.12
C THR A 26 -17.94 -6.96 -10.35
N ALA A 27 -18.94 -6.33 -11.00
CA ALA A 27 -18.90 -4.89 -11.26
C ALA A 27 -18.91 -4.07 -9.97
N ARG A 28 -19.69 -4.47 -8.98
CA ARG A 28 -19.75 -3.82 -7.66
C ARG A 28 -18.44 -4.03 -6.89
N ALA A 29 -17.89 -5.24 -6.93
CA ALA A 29 -16.64 -5.57 -6.24
C ALA A 29 -15.45 -4.79 -6.82
N THR A 30 -15.32 -4.72 -8.14
CA THR A 30 -14.26 -3.97 -8.81
C THR A 30 -14.41 -2.46 -8.63
N ASN A 31 -15.64 -1.92 -8.61
CA ASN A 31 -15.90 -0.52 -8.31
C ASN A 31 -15.45 -0.14 -6.87
N LEU A 32 -15.77 -0.99 -5.87
CA LEU A 32 -15.29 -0.75 -4.51
C LEU A 32 -13.77 -0.81 -4.44
N TYR A 33 -13.15 -1.79 -5.09
CA TYR A 33 -11.69 -1.91 -5.16
C TYR A 33 -11.06 -0.67 -5.80
N GLY A 34 -11.60 -0.19 -6.92
CA GLY A 34 -11.13 1.03 -7.58
C GLY A 34 -11.27 2.27 -6.70
N THR A 35 -12.41 2.41 -6.01
CA THR A 35 -12.65 3.50 -5.05
C THR A 35 -11.65 3.45 -3.89
N TYR A 36 -11.47 2.28 -3.29
CA TYR A 36 -10.49 2.05 -2.23
C TYR A 36 -9.07 2.45 -2.67
N THR A 37 -8.65 1.95 -3.83
CA THR A 37 -7.31 2.21 -4.37
C THR A 37 -7.13 3.71 -4.65
N SER A 38 -8.09 4.35 -5.29
CA SER A 38 -8.07 5.79 -5.58
C SER A 38 -7.94 6.63 -4.31
N LEU A 39 -8.71 6.32 -3.27
CA LEU A 39 -8.64 7.00 -1.98
C LEU A 39 -7.29 6.76 -1.28
N ALA A 40 -6.73 5.54 -1.36
CA ALA A 40 -5.42 5.23 -0.80
C ALA A 40 -4.26 5.97 -1.50
N TYR A 41 -4.45 6.44 -2.75
CA TYR A 41 -3.51 7.32 -3.45
C TYR A 41 -3.80 8.81 -3.23
N LEU A 42 -5.04 9.18 -2.93
CA LEU A 42 -5.42 10.57 -2.68
C LEU A 42 -5.09 11.03 -1.26
N THR A 43 -5.34 10.19 -0.26
CA THR A 43 -5.14 10.53 1.16
C THR A 43 -3.69 10.90 1.53
N PRO A 44 -2.62 10.40 0.89
CA PRO A 44 -1.25 10.85 1.12
C PRO A 44 -1.02 12.35 0.92
N LEU A 45 -1.79 13.02 0.07
CA LEU A 45 -1.71 14.47 -0.10
C LEU A 45 -2.10 15.19 1.18
N PHE A 46 -3.19 14.77 1.81
CA PHE A 46 -3.66 15.34 3.07
C PHE A 46 -2.79 14.94 4.26
N GLY A 47 -2.41 13.64 4.32
CA GLY A 47 -1.57 13.12 5.39
C GLY A 47 -0.16 13.71 5.38
N GLY A 48 0.42 13.92 4.19
CA GLY A 48 1.69 14.63 4.02
C GLY A 48 1.59 16.08 4.49
N TYR A 49 0.57 16.80 4.03
CA TYR A 49 0.34 18.18 4.45
C TYR A 49 0.19 18.33 5.98
N LEU A 50 -0.60 17.46 6.62
CA LEU A 50 -0.78 17.45 8.07
C LEU A 50 0.51 17.11 8.82
N ALA A 51 1.29 16.18 8.28
CA ALA A 51 2.58 15.82 8.83
C ALA A 51 3.56 16.98 8.77
N ASP A 52 3.67 17.64 7.62
CA ASP A 52 4.61 18.73 7.40
C ASP A 52 4.27 19.96 8.23
N ARG A 53 2.98 20.23 8.44
CA ARG A 53 2.54 21.45 9.11
C ARG A 53 2.39 21.31 10.63
N PHE A 54 1.94 20.14 11.12
CA PHE A 54 1.49 20.02 12.51
C PHE A 54 2.14 18.88 13.30
N LEU A 55 2.28 17.69 12.70
CA LEU A 55 2.57 16.45 13.45
C LEU A 55 4.06 16.09 13.45
N GLY A 56 4.77 16.44 12.37
CA GLY A 56 6.09 15.89 12.07
C GLY A 56 6.03 14.44 11.57
N THR A 57 7.04 14.07 10.81
CA THR A 57 7.11 12.77 10.11
C THR A 57 7.02 11.57 11.06
N ARG A 58 7.67 11.65 12.23
CA ARG A 58 7.66 10.54 13.22
C ARG A 58 6.30 10.22 13.78
N ARG A 59 5.56 11.24 14.20
CA ARG A 59 4.23 11.05 14.79
C ARG A 59 3.24 10.57 13.74
N SER A 60 3.29 11.17 12.55
CA SER A 60 2.44 10.78 11.43
C SER A 60 2.64 9.32 11.03
N LEU A 61 3.89 8.84 11.01
CA LEU A 61 4.20 7.45 10.69
C LEU A 61 3.63 6.49 11.75
N VAL A 62 3.73 6.82 13.05
CA VAL A 62 3.17 6.00 14.12
C VAL A 62 1.64 5.99 14.06
N ILE A 63 1.01 7.16 13.91
CA ILE A 63 -0.46 7.28 13.79
C ILE A 63 -0.95 6.47 12.59
N GLY A 64 -0.30 6.66 11.42
CA GLY A 64 -0.64 5.90 10.22
C GLY A 64 -0.49 4.40 10.41
N GLY A 65 0.60 3.96 11.03
CA GLY A 65 0.85 2.55 11.31
C GLY A 65 -0.17 1.91 12.25
N VAL A 66 -0.56 2.62 13.31
CA VAL A 66 -1.61 2.16 14.24
C VAL A 66 -2.96 2.07 13.53
N LEU A 67 -3.34 3.08 12.74
CA LEU A 67 -4.60 3.08 12.00
C LEU A 67 -4.66 1.94 10.98
N ILE A 68 -3.57 1.66 10.26
CA ILE A 68 -3.51 0.53 9.33
C ILE A 68 -3.67 -0.79 10.07
N ALA A 69 -2.96 -0.99 11.18
CA ALA A 69 -3.06 -2.21 11.98
C ALA A 69 -4.47 -2.43 12.51
N LEU A 70 -5.07 -1.40 13.11
CA LEU A 70 -6.46 -1.44 13.58
C LEU A 70 -7.43 -1.72 12.43
N GLY A 71 -7.22 -1.10 11.27
CA GLY A 71 -8.04 -1.32 10.08
C GLY A 71 -8.04 -2.80 9.64
N HIS A 72 -6.88 -3.43 9.60
CA HIS A 72 -6.78 -4.85 9.22
C HIS A 72 -7.42 -5.78 10.26
N PHE A 73 -7.23 -5.52 11.55
CA PHE A 73 -7.93 -6.31 12.58
C PHE A 73 -9.45 -6.08 12.56
N THR A 74 -9.89 -4.87 12.23
CA THR A 74 -11.33 -4.58 12.03
C THR A 74 -11.88 -5.32 10.81
N LEU A 75 -11.11 -5.42 9.70
CA LEU A 75 -11.46 -6.25 8.54
C LEU A 75 -11.50 -7.74 8.86
N ALA A 76 -10.72 -8.20 9.84
CA ALA A 76 -10.77 -9.58 10.30
C ALA A 76 -12.02 -9.91 11.12
N VAL A 77 -12.79 -8.92 11.58
CA VAL A 77 -14.06 -9.11 12.27
C VAL A 77 -15.22 -9.17 11.26
N GLN A 78 -16.10 -10.16 11.40
CA GLN A 78 -17.25 -10.32 10.51
C GLN A 78 -18.27 -9.20 10.71
N GLY A 79 -18.71 -8.60 9.60
CA GLY A 79 -19.76 -7.60 9.58
C GLY A 79 -19.54 -6.53 8.52
N MET A 80 -20.61 -6.02 7.92
CA MET A 80 -20.51 -4.98 6.90
C MET A 80 -20.02 -3.64 7.46
N VAL A 81 -20.42 -3.31 8.69
CA VAL A 81 -19.98 -2.07 9.35
C VAL A 81 -18.49 -2.13 9.66
N THR A 82 -18.02 -3.25 10.22
CA THR A 82 -16.60 -3.48 10.50
C THR A 82 -15.78 -3.51 9.23
N PHE A 83 -16.31 -4.07 8.15
CA PHE A 83 -15.67 -4.09 6.85
C PHE A 83 -15.41 -2.67 6.31
N TYR A 84 -16.43 -1.82 6.21
CA TYR A 84 -16.25 -0.44 5.72
C TYR A 84 -15.40 0.40 6.68
N LEU A 85 -15.57 0.23 7.99
CA LEU A 85 -14.74 0.91 8.98
C LEU A 85 -13.27 0.50 8.84
N GLY A 86 -13.00 -0.79 8.65
CA GLY A 86 -11.66 -1.30 8.43
C GLY A 86 -11.01 -0.70 7.17
N LEU A 87 -11.72 -0.65 6.05
CA LEU A 87 -11.24 0.01 4.83
C LEU A 87 -10.95 1.48 5.06
N ALA A 88 -11.83 2.22 5.73
CA ALA A 88 -11.64 3.63 6.04
C ALA A 88 -10.38 3.86 6.89
N LEU A 89 -10.18 3.04 7.93
CA LEU A 89 -8.99 3.11 8.79
C LEU A 89 -7.70 2.85 8.01
N VAL A 90 -7.69 1.86 7.11
CA VAL A 90 -6.53 1.56 6.25
C VAL A 90 -6.25 2.72 5.29
N ILE A 91 -7.27 3.29 4.66
CA ILE A 91 -7.15 4.44 3.76
C ILE A 91 -6.52 5.64 4.49
N ILE A 92 -7.09 6.03 5.64
CA ILE A 92 -6.60 7.15 6.43
C ILE A 92 -5.18 6.88 6.92
N GLY A 93 -4.94 5.68 7.45
CA GLY A 93 -3.63 5.27 7.93
C GLY A 93 -2.55 5.29 6.84
N THR A 94 -2.88 4.82 5.64
CA THR A 94 -1.99 4.88 4.47
C THR A 94 -1.66 6.32 4.09
N GLY A 95 -2.64 7.21 4.19
CA GLY A 95 -2.44 8.64 3.98
C GLY A 95 -1.36 9.24 4.89
N PHE A 96 -1.37 8.90 6.16
CA PHE A 96 -0.34 9.34 7.11
C PHE A 96 0.99 8.59 6.97
N PHE A 97 0.96 7.33 6.62
CA PHE A 97 2.16 6.48 6.60
C PHE A 97 3.01 6.67 5.34
N LYS A 98 2.39 6.54 4.17
CA LYS A 98 3.05 6.42 2.86
C LYS A 98 3.97 7.61 2.51
N PRO A 99 3.56 8.89 2.61
CA PRO A 99 4.45 10.01 2.30
C PRO A 99 5.59 10.13 3.31
N ASN A 100 5.31 9.85 4.57
CA ASN A 100 6.24 10.10 5.67
C ASN A 100 7.37 9.09 5.74
N VAL A 101 7.17 7.83 5.34
CA VAL A 101 8.24 6.83 5.31
C VAL A 101 9.29 7.18 4.25
N SER A 102 8.88 7.65 3.09
CA SER A 102 9.81 8.07 2.01
C SER A 102 10.60 9.31 2.41
N THR A 103 9.92 10.30 3.01
CA THR A 103 10.56 11.51 3.55
C THR A 103 11.60 11.15 4.61
N MET A 104 11.29 10.22 5.51
CA MET A 104 12.23 9.78 6.55
C MET A 104 13.47 9.10 5.97
N VAL A 105 13.32 8.28 4.92
CA VAL A 105 14.46 7.67 4.21
C VAL A 105 15.33 8.77 3.58
N GLY A 106 14.71 9.79 2.97
CA GLY A 106 15.44 10.92 2.41
C GLY A 106 16.22 11.73 3.45
N GLN A 107 15.68 11.86 4.67
CA GLN A 107 16.31 12.59 5.77
C GLN A 107 17.50 11.84 6.42
N LEU A 108 17.68 10.54 6.14
CA LEU A 108 18.82 9.77 6.61
C LEU A 108 20.14 10.20 5.98
N TYR A 109 20.07 10.81 4.80
CA TYR A 109 21.26 11.17 4.03
C TYR A 109 21.27 12.68 3.77
N PRO A 110 22.38 13.39 4.06
CA PRO A 110 22.56 14.78 3.67
C PRO A 110 22.41 14.97 2.16
N GLU A 111 22.11 16.20 1.73
CA GLU A 111 22.09 16.54 0.31
C GLU A 111 23.47 16.30 -0.29
N GLY A 112 23.53 15.60 -1.44
CA GLY A 112 24.79 15.26 -2.11
C GLY A 112 25.52 14.03 -1.59
N ASP A 113 25.00 13.32 -0.55
CA ASP A 113 25.61 12.08 -0.08
C ASP A 113 25.45 10.95 -1.13
N PRO A 114 26.57 10.39 -1.68
CA PRO A 114 26.50 9.35 -2.71
C PRO A 114 25.83 8.05 -2.23
N ARG A 115 25.70 7.83 -0.92
CA ARG A 115 25.02 6.65 -0.34
C ARG A 115 23.50 6.76 -0.38
N ARG A 116 22.95 7.94 -0.70
CA ARG A 116 21.51 8.19 -0.73
C ARG A 116 20.79 7.27 -1.72
N ASP A 117 21.34 7.10 -2.92
CA ASP A 117 20.78 6.23 -3.96
C ASP A 117 20.78 4.76 -3.53
N GLY A 118 21.84 4.30 -2.89
CA GLY A 118 21.90 2.97 -2.28
C GLY A 118 20.86 2.77 -1.18
N GLY A 119 20.64 3.78 -0.35
CA GLY A 119 19.59 3.77 0.69
C GLY A 119 18.18 3.65 0.12
N PHE A 120 17.87 4.40 -0.94
CA PHE A 120 16.60 4.27 -1.66
C PHE A 120 16.47 2.92 -2.37
N THR A 121 17.55 2.39 -2.94
CA THR A 121 17.55 1.06 -3.56
C THR A 121 17.18 -0.01 -2.54
N LEU A 122 17.79 -0.02 -1.36
CA LEU A 122 17.45 -0.94 -0.27
C LEU A 122 15.98 -0.77 0.19
N PHE A 123 15.51 0.47 0.25
CA PHE A 123 14.12 0.76 0.58
C PHE A 123 13.15 0.15 -0.45
N TYR A 124 13.43 0.30 -1.75
CA TYR A 124 12.63 -0.30 -2.83
C TYR A 124 12.71 -1.84 -2.85
N MET A 125 13.88 -2.41 -2.58
CA MET A 125 13.99 -3.87 -2.40
C MET A 125 13.08 -4.37 -1.27
N GLY A 126 13.03 -3.65 -0.16
CA GLY A 126 12.13 -3.96 0.95
C GLY A 126 10.65 -3.86 0.56
N ILE A 127 10.27 -2.89 -0.28
CA ILE A 127 8.91 -2.78 -0.84
C ILE A 127 8.56 -4.01 -1.65
N ASN A 128 9.42 -4.39 -2.61
CA ASN A 128 9.19 -5.52 -3.52
C ASN A 128 9.16 -6.84 -2.77
N LEU A 129 10.02 -7.04 -1.77
CA LEU A 129 10.01 -8.23 -0.93
C LEU A 129 8.68 -8.35 -0.15
N GLY A 130 8.20 -7.25 0.42
CA GLY A 130 6.90 -7.22 1.08
C GLY A 130 5.75 -7.54 0.13
N ALA A 131 5.76 -6.97 -1.08
CA ALA A 131 4.76 -7.20 -2.10
C ALA A 131 4.75 -8.66 -2.62
N PHE A 132 5.92 -9.29 -2.70
CA PHE A 132 6.07 -10.69 -3.14
C PHE A 132 5.56 -11.67 -2.08
N ILE A 133 5.95 -11.49 -0.81
CA ILE A 133 5.59 -12.42 0.26
C ILE A 133 4.11 -12.29 0.66
N ALA A 134 3.54 -11.10 0.54
CA ALA A 134 2.19 -10.81 1.03
C ALA A 134 1.09 -11.69 0.40
N PRO A 135 0.96 -11.82 -0.93
CA PRO A 135 -0.04 -12.69 -1.53
C PRO A 135 0.15 -14.16 -1.16
N LEU A 136 1.39 -14.62 -1.00
CA LEU A 136 1.68 -16.00 -0.63
C LEU A 136 1.16 -16.33 0.78
N ILE A 137 1.36 -15.45 1.76
CA ILE A 137 0.93 -15.69 3.14
C ILE A 137 -0.54 -15.31 3.32
N CYS A 138 -0.90 -14.07 2.99
CA CYS A 138 -2.26 -13.58 3.21
C CYS A 138 -3.26 -14.26 2.27
N GLY A 139 -2.89 -14.49 0.99
CA GLY A 139 -3.70 -15.20 0.02
C GLY A 139 -3.96 -16.63 0.46
N TYR A 140 -2.90 -17.37 0.78
CA TYR A 140 -3.04 -18.75 1.27
C TYR A 140 -3.93 -18.84 2.52
N LEU A 141 -3.68 -17.98 3.52
CA LEU A 141 -4.48 -17.97 4.74
C LEU A 141 -5.94 -17.56 4.46
N GLY A 142 -6.16 -16.58 3.59
CA GLY A 142 -7.50 -16.10 3.24
C GLY A 142 -8.33 -17.14 2.52
N GLU A 143 -7.77 -17.79 1.52
CA GLU A 143 -8.50 -18.73 0.66
C GLU A 143 -8.60 -20.14 1.26
N ARG A 144 -7.56 -20.62 1.96
CA ARG A 144 -7.50 -22.01 2.45
C ARG A 144 -7.92 -22.18 3.90
N VAL A 145 -7.69 -21.16 4.73
CA VAL A 145 -8.01 -21.23 6.17
C VAL A 145 -9.25 -20.39 6.49
N GLY A 146 -9.32 -19.20 5.93
CA GLY A 146 -10.47 -18.30 6.07
C GLY A 146 -10.07 -16.83 5.93
N TRP A 147 -10.94 -16.04 5.34
CA TRP A 147 -10.72 -14.65 4.99
C TRP A 147 -10.22 -13.78 6.16
N HIS A 148 -10.73 -14.05 7.37
CA HIS A 148 -10.34 -13.35 8.60
C HIS A 148 -8.87 -13.53 8.93
N TYR A 149 -8.33 -14.74 8.71
CA TYR A 149 -6.92 -15.03 8.95
C TYR A 149 -6.02 -14.32 7.93
N GLY A 150 -6.46 -14.20 6.68
CA GLY A 150 -5.75 -13.43 5.66
C GLY A 150 -5.64 -11.95 6.00
N PHE A 151 -6.76 -11.31 6.36
CA PHE A 151 -6.77 -9.91 6.81
C PHE A 151 -6.02 -9.73 8.14
N GLY A 152 -6.18 -10.66 9.07
CA GLY A 152 -5.44 -10.67 10.35
C GLY A 152 -3.94 -10.75 10.16
N ALA A 153 -3.45 -11.61 9.24
CA ALA A 153 -2.04 -11.73 8.93
C ALA A 153 -1.44 -10.41 8.39
N ALA A 154 -2.19 -9.69 7.54
CA ALA A 154 -1.81 -8.35 7.10
C ALA A 154 -1.68 -7.37 8.28
N GLY A 155 -2.60 -7.45 9.25
CA GLY A 155 -2.54 -6.67 10.49
C GLY A 155 -1.32 -7.02 11.35
N VAL A 156 -1.05 -8.30 11.54
CA VAL A 156 0.14 -8.78 12.28
C VAL A 156 1.43 -8.27 11.62
N GLY A 157 1.54 -8.34 10.29
CA GLY A 157 2.66 -7.77 9.55
C GLY A 157 2.85 -6.28 9.83
N MET A 158 1.75 -5.50 9.88
CA MET A 158 1.84 -4.08 10.21
C MET A 158 2.30 -3.83 11.65
N VAL A 159 1.80 -4.60 12.62
CA VAL A 159 2.23 -4.52 14.02
C VAL A 159 3.71 -4.83 14.16
N LEU A 160 4.20 -5.89 13.50
CA LEU A 160 5.64 -6.24 13.49
C LEU A 160 6.47 -5.08 12.95
N GLY A 161 6.06 -4.47 11.84
CA GLY A 161 6.73 -3.30 11.27
C GLY A 161 6.74 -2.11 12.22
N LEU A 162 5.63 -1.85 12.89
CA LEU A 162 5.50 -0.77 13.86
C LEU A 162 6.36 -1.01 15.10
N CYS A 163 6.38 -2.22 15.64
CA CYS A 163 7.22 -2.62 16.76
C CYS A 163 8.72 -2.46 16.43
N LEU A 164 9.14 -2.94 15.26
CA LEU A 164 10.54 -2.76 14.81
C LEU A 164 10.90 -1.28 14.65
N TYR A 165 9.99 -0.48 14.10
CA TYR A 165 10.19 0.95 13.98
C TYR A 165 10.30 1.64 15.36
N LEU A 166 9.38 1.35 16.28
CA LEU A 166 9.37 1.93 17.63
C LEU A 166 10.64 1.56 18.42
N TRP A 167 11.08 0.31 18.30
CA TRP A 167 12.31 -0.17 18.92
C TRP A 167 13.56 0.50 18.32
N GLY A 168 13.62 0.58 16.98
CA GLY A 168 14.81 1.08 16.28
C GLY A 168 14.92 2.60 16.19
N ARG A 169 13.79 3.33 16.24
CA ARG A 169 13.75 4.77 15.92
C ARG A 169 14.67 5.64 16.81
N ASN A 170 14.81 5.30 18.07
CA ASN A 170 15.64 6.08 19.01
C ASN A 170 17.13 5.78 18.84
N LYS A 171 17.48 4.55 18.44
CA LYS A 171 18.84 4.08 18.26
C LYS A 171 19.41 4.45 16.89
N TYR A 172 18.63 4.28 15.83
CA TYR A 172 19.11 4.41 14.45
C TYR A 172 18.65 5.68 13.74
N LEU A 173 17.67 6.40 14.29
CA LEU A 173 17.11 7.63 13.73
C LEU A 173 17.16 8.81 14.70
N PRO A 174 18.30 9.08 15.37
CA PRO A 174 18.40 10.21 16.30
C PRO A 174 18.20 11.52 15.53
N GLY A 175 17.33 12.40 16.03
CA GLY A 175 17.11 13.73 15.44
C GLY A 175 16.24 13.78 14.17
N ILE A 176 15.94 12.64 13.53
CA ILE A 176 15.20 12.59 12.26
C ILE A 176 13.70 12.62 12.53
N GLY A 177 12.94 13.44 11.76
CA GLY A 177 11.48 13.44 11.72
C GLY A 177 10.76 14.11 12.90
N PHE A 178 11.47 14.86 13.75
CA PHE A 178 10.87 15.57 14.88
C PHE A 178 10.22 16.92 14.52
N VAL A 179 10.78 17.58 13.53
CA VAL A 179 10.34 18.94 13.16
C VAL A 179 9.39 18.83 11.96
N ALA A 180 8.21 19.43 12.09
CA ALA A 180 7.39 19.73 10.93
C ALA A 180 8.23 20.56 9.96
N ALA A 181 8.29 20.17 8.71
CA ALA A 181 9.04 20.93 7.70
C ALA A 181 8.44 22.32 7.59
N ARG A 182 9.06 23.31 8.24
CA ARG A 182 8.70 24.71 7.97
C ARG A 182 9.17 25.03 6.56
N PRO A 183 8.31 25.58 5.69
CA PRO A 183 8.77 26.12 4.43
C PRO A 183 9.89 27.10 4.74
N ARG A 184 11.10 26.89 4.22
CA ARG A 184 12.16 27.89 4.28
C ARG A 184 11.65 29.11 3.52
N ALA A 185 11.53 30.22 4.20
CA ALA A 185 11.09 31.49 3.61
C ALA A 185 11.94 31.92 2.40
N ASN A 186 13.12 31.33 2.23
CA ASN A 186 14.04 31.62 1.12
C ASN A 186 13.70 30.85 -0.18
N ASP A 187 12.89 29.78 -0.13
CA ASP A 187 12.49 29.05 -1.36
C ASP A 187 11.41 29.80 -2.16
N VAL A 188 10.73 30.77 -1.54
CA VAL A 188 9.69 31.59 -2.21
C VAL A 188 10.30 32.67 -3.10
N SER A 189 11.56 33.03 -2.88
CA SER A 189 12.22 34.12 -3.62
C SER A 189 12.83 33.72 -4.97
N GLN A 190 12.91 32.43 -5.28
CA GLN A 190 13.47 31.93 -6.55
C GLN A 190 12.42 31.60 -7.61
N THR A 191 11.15 31.92 -7.36
CA THR A 191 10.06 31.69 -8.33
C THR A 191 9.86 32.90 -9.27
N ALA A 192 10.90 33.65 -9.55
CA ALA A 192 10.85 34.78 -10.51
C ALA A 192 11.72 34.46 -11.72
N ALA A 193 11.12 33.92 -12.71
CA ALA A 193 11.29 33.94 -14.14
C ALA A 193 10.84 32.62 -14.73
N LYS A 194 9.58 32.50 -15.16
CA LYS A 194 9.15 31.45 -16.08
C LYS A 194 9.96 31.59 -17.37
N SER A 195 11.05 30.84 -17.50
CA SER A 195 11.81 30.78 -18.72
C SER A 195 11.08 29.86 -19.72
N ASP A 196 11.33 30.05 -21.02
CA ASP A 196 10.82 29.18 -22.09
C ASP A 196 11.25 27.72 -21.86
N ASP A 197 12.31 27.50 -21.11
CA ASP A 197 12.84 26.20 -20.68
C ASP A 197 11.92 25.51 -19.65
N ASP A 198 11.29 26.26 -18.77
CA ASP A 198 10.32 25.71 -17.80
C ASP A 198 9.06 25.21 -18.50
N ARG A 199 8.61 25.88 -19.56
CA ARG A 199 7.48 25.41 -20.37
C ARG A 199 7.78 24.08 -21.06
N LYS A 200 8.96 23.92 -21.63
CA LYS A 200 9.40 22.66 -22.25
C LYS A 200 9.48 21.52 -21.22
N ARG A 201 9.99 21.81 -20.02
CA ARG A 201 10.04 20.84 -18.90
C ARG A 201 8.63 20.43 -18.44
N ILE A 202 7.70 21.36 -18.33
CA ILE A 202 6.30 21.06 -17.97
C ILE A 202 5.62 20.20 -19.03
N ILE A 203 5.84 20.50 -20.32
CA ILE A 203 5.30 19.69 -21.42
C ILE A 203 5.90 18.28 -21.39
N ALA A 204 7.22 18.16 -21.24
CA ALA A 204 7.88 16.86 -21.13
C ALA A 204 7.36 16.05 -19.96
N LEU A 205 7.20 16.67 -18.79
CA LEU A 205 6.58 16.03 -17.61
C LEU A 205 5.13 15.59 -17.89
N GLY A 206 4.34 16.43 -18.59
CA GLY A 206 2.98 16.09 -18.97
C GLY A 206 2.90 14.86 -19.86
N ILE A 207 3.81 14.75 -20.84
CA ILE A 207 3.90 13.57 -21.71
C ILE A 207 4.27 12.33 -20.90
N VAL A 208 5.29 12.42 -20.05
CA VAL A 208 5.69 11.29 -19.18
C VAL A 208 4.54 10.85 -18.27
N VAL A 209 3.83 11.81 -17.66
CA VAL A 209 2.67 11.52 -16.80
C VAL A 209 1.58 10.78 -17.58
N LEU A 210 1.30 11.14 -18.83
CA LEU A 210 0.31 10.44 -19.66
C LEU A 210 0.66 8.96 -19.85
N PHE A 211 1.93 8.65 -20.17
CA PHE A 211 2.39 7.26 -20.29
C PHE A 211 2.36 6.52 -18.95
N VAL A 212 2.75 7.19 -17.87
CA VAL A 212 2.71 6.63 -16.51
C VAL A 212 1.27 6.29 -16.10
N VAL A 213 0.30 7.17 -16.39
CA VAL A 213 -1.12 6.91 -16.10
C VAL A 213 -1.62 5.70 -16.88
N ALA A 214 -1.32 5.61 -18.18
CA ALA A 214 -1.71 4.46 -19.02
C ALA A 214 -1.10 3.15 -18.50
N PHE A 215 0.20 3.16 -18.15
CA PHE A 215 0.87 2.00 -17.56
C PHE A 215 0.22 1.56 -16.25
N TRP A 216 -0.01 2.50 -15.33
CA TRP A 216 -0.60 2.17 -14.03
C TRP A 216 -2.06 1.73 -14.14
N ALA A 217 -2.83 2.28 -15.07
CA ALA A 217 -4.18 1.82 -15.33
C ALA A 217 -4.21 0.34 -15.77
N ALA A 218 -3.27 -0.08 -16.62
CA ALA A 218 -3.12 -1.48 -16.99
C ALA A 218 -2.59 -2.35 -15.82
N TYR A 219 -1.59 -1.86 -15.11
CA TYR A 219 -0.97 -2.57 -13.99
C TYR A 219 -1.96 -2.82 -12.83
N ASP A 220 -2.82 -1.86 -12.53
CA ASP A 220 -3.78 -1.97 -11.42
C ASP A 220 -4.88 -3.01 -11.67
N GLN A 221 -5.08 -3.45 -12.93
CA GLN A 221 -5.96 -4.59 -13.24
C GLN A 221 -5.50 -5.90 -12.58
N ASN A 222 -4.22 -6.01 -12.23
CA ASN A 222 -3.67 -7.17 -11.51
C ASN A 222 -4.43 -7.47 -10.20
N GLY A 223 -4.83 -6.44 -9.45
CA GLY A 223 -5.57 -6.61 -8.20
C GLY A 223 -7.10 -6.71 -8.36
N SER A 224 -7.63 -6.63 -9.56
CA SER A 224 -9.07 -6.67 -9.85
C SER A 224 -9.42 -7.67 -10.93
N SER A 225 -9.54 -7.23 -12.18
CA SER A 225 -10.00 -8.06 -13.30
C SER A 225 -9.12 -9.28 -13.57
N MET A 226 -7.80 -9.12 -13.54
CA MET A 226 -6.87 -10.24 -13.76
C MET A 226 -6.88 -11.24 -12.59
N ASN A 227 -7.08 -10.76 -11.36
CA ASN A 227 -7.19 -11.62 -10.19
C ASN A 227 -8.44 -12.49 -10.26
N LEU A 228 -9.58 -11.90 -10.66
CA LEU A 228 -10.83 -12.64 -10.88
C LEU A 228 -10.72 -13.63 -12.04
N PHE A 229 -10.13 -13.21 -13.17
CA PHE A 229 -9.89 -14.10 -14.30
C PHE A 229 -9.06 -15.33 -13.91
N ALA A 230 -7.99 -15.13 -13.15
CA ALA A 230 -7.17 -16.24 -12.66
C ALA A 230 -7.93 -17.17 -11.70
N ASP A 231 -8.82 -16.64 -10.87
CA ASP A 231 -9.67 -17.44 -9.98
C ASP A 231 -10.69 -18.27 -10.78
N ASP A 232 -11.34 -17.68 -11.76
CA ASP A 232 -12.29 -18.35 -12.65
C ASP A 232 -11.63 -19.46 -13.47
N ASP A 233 -10.45 -19.21 -14.05
CA ASP A 233 -9.67 -20.19 -14.82
C ASP A 233 -9.21 -21.37 -13.94
N TYR A 234 -8.73 -21.08 -12.73
CA TYR A 234 -8.34 -22.11 -11.77
C TYR A 234 -9.53 -22.99 -11.37
N ASN A 235 -10.68 -22.39 -11.10
CA ASN A 235 -11.90 -23.11 -10.74
C ASN A 235 -12.42 -23.94 -11.93
N ALA A 236 -12.38 -23.40 -13.15
CA ALA A 236 -12.70 -24.14 -14.37
C ALA A 236 -11.76 -25.35 -14.54
N PHE A 237 -10.45 -25.15 -14.42
CA PHE A 237 -9.45 -26.22 -14.53
C PHE A 237 -9.68 -27.33 -13.50
N THR A 238 -9.92 -26.97 -12.23
CA THR A 238 -10.16 -27.96 -11.15
C THR A 238 -11.50 -28.69 -11.32
N THR A 239 -12.48 -28.08 -11.97
CA THR A 239 -13.78 -28.67 -12.24
C THR A 239 -13.73 -29.64 -13.43
N TYR A 240 -12.98 -29.30 -14.49
CA TYR A 240 -12.86 -30.07 -15.71
C TYR A 240 -11.65 -31.01 -15.75
N ALA A 241 -10.67 -30.86 -14.86
CA ALA A 241 -9.58 -31.82 -14.75
C ALA A 241 -10.17 -33.19 -14.41
N PRO A 242 -9.93 -34.23 -15.25
CA PRO A 242 -10.45 -35.56 -14.96
C PRO A 242 -9.91 -35.98 -13.59
N ARG A 243 -10.83 -36.22 -12.64
CA ARG A 243 -10.44 -36.88 -11.40
C ARG A 243 -9.77 -38.18 -11.82
N CYS A 244 -8.47 -38.27 -11.64
CA CYS A 244 -7.78 -39.56 -11.63
C CYS A 244 -8.30 -40.28 -10.38
N GLN A 245 -9.52 -40.81 -10.49
CA GLN A 245 -10.05 -41.73 -9.52
C GLN A 245 -9.26 -43.02 -9.78
N GLY A 246 -8.38 -43.36 -8.85
CA GLY A 246 -7.77 -44.65 -8.79
C GLY A 246 -8.88 -45.68 -8.92
N GLY A 247 -8.76 -46.52 -9.94
CA GLY A 247 -9.61 -47.68 -10.12
C GLY A 247 -9.60 -48.54 -8.87
N PRO A 248 -10.63 -49.39 -8.70
CA PRO A 248 -10.71 -50.29 -7.55
C PRO A 248 -9.47 -51.18 -7.52
N ARG A 249 -8.81 -51.23 -6.39
CA ARG A 249 -7.82 -52.27 -6.10
C ARG A 249 -8.65 -53.51 -5.80
N GLU A 250 -8.66 -54.45 -6.72
CA GLU A 250 -9.01 -55.86 -6.44
C GLU A 250 -7.94 -56.48 -5.55
#